data_70cd4439694e0d2ff4790a5ee23ce451
#
_entry.id   70cd4439694e0d2ff4790a5ee23ce451
#
_cell.length_a   1.000
_cell.length_b   1.000
_cell.length_c   1.000
_cell.angle_alpha   90.00
_cell.angle_beta   90.00
_cell.angle_gamma   90.00
#
_symmetry.space_group_name_H-M   'P 1'
#
loop_
_entity.id
_entity.type
_entity.pdbx_description
1 polymer ?
#
loop_
_entity_poly.entity_id
_entity_poly.type
_entity_poly.pdbx_seq_one_letter_code
_entity_poly.pdbx_strand_id
1 'polypeptide(L)'
;METKLLTTDDESLKIAAEILKDGGNVIFPTETVYGLGADALNPEAVKNIFKAKGRPADNPLIVHISSLDMLKDIAEEVPENAKQLMGKYWPGPLTVILKKCKNVPYETTAGLDTVAVRMPVNQVANRLIELAGMPIAAPSANLSGKPSPTTAQHCIDDMVGRVDAIIEGEDCKYGVESTVVDLSGERPILYRPGAVTLEELEEVLGEVEVSVSVKENETPKSPGLKYKHYAPNANVVILAGNWEQVECFIKSKADLSVIGMLVFDEFPKIDGVKCISLGSLKNPYDAMHKLFWALREMDKMGIMTVYAPEIADKGAWSAVRNRLYRAAGNEIINLSKGDAKKVLFVCTGNTCRSPMAEAIFNKICKEKNINAVGESAGVYADGSLVSTNAAEAIKEYNIDISNRVSKNINKDMIENADLILTMSASHKMALNYAFGDSDKIYTIAEFIGENQDVADPFGGSLEDYKNCRDMLYSMIEKVAEKI
;
A
#
# COMPACT_ATOMS: atom_id res chain seq x y z
N MET A 1 31.36 8.44 -4.81
CA MET A 1 31.67 7.26 -5.63
C MET A 1 31.43 7.62 -7.10
N GLU A 2 32.30 7.27 -8.00
CA GLU A 2 32.07 7.43 -9.44
C GLU A 2 31.31 6.20 -9.96
N THR A 3 30.17 6.41 -10.62
CA THR A 3 29.37 5.33 -11.21
C THR A 3 29.68 5.19 -12.68
N LYS A 4 30.07 4.01 -13.14
CA LYS A 4 30.30 3.73 -14.56
C LYS A 4 28.97 3.52 -15.28
N LEU A 5 28.75 4.19 -16.40
CA LEU A 5 27.65 3.90 -17.33
C LEU A 5 28.19 2.96 -18.40
N LEU A 6 27.58 1.78 -18.51
CA LEU A 6 28.02 0.69 -19.39
C LEU A 6 26.91 0.39 -20.41
N THR A 7 27.29 -0.02 -21.58
CA THR A 7 26.36 -0.48 -22.63
C THR A 7 26.07 -1.97 -22.48
N THR A 8 25.29 -2.55 -23.41
CA THR A 8 24.91 -3.98 -23.39
C THR A 8 25.84 -4.88 -24.20
N ASP A 9 26.98 -4.36 -24.72
CA ASP A 9 27.93 -5.16 -25.45
C ASP A 9 28.77 -6.08 -24.52
N ASP A 10 29.37 -7.14 -25.09
CA ASP A 10 30.10 -8.17 -24.33
C ASP A 10 31.31 -7.61 -23.55
N GLU A 11 31.93 -6.53 -23.99
CA GLU A 11 33.08 -5.90 -23.30
C GLU A 11 32.58 -5.18 -22.03
N SER A 12 31.52 -4.38 -22.14
CA SER A 12 30.85 -3.73 -21.02
C SER A 12 30.32 -4.74 -20.01
N LEU A 13 29.73 -5.86 -20.49
CA LEU A 13 29.24 -6.92 -19.60
C LEU A 13 30.39 -7.64 -18.87
N LYS A 14 31.54 -7.82 -19.46
CA LYS A 14 32.72 -8.35 -18.76
C LYS A 14 33.21 -7.41 -17.66
N ILE A 15 33.23 -6.09 -17.93
CA ILE A 15 33.58 -5.09 -16.91
C ILE A 15 32.58 -5.16 -15.74
N ALA A 16 31.28 -5.25 -16.02
CA ALA A 16 30.24 -5.38 -15.01
C ALA A 16 30.41 -6.68 -14.21
N ALA A 17 30.71 -7.80 -14.87
CA ALA A 17 30.94 -9.09 -14.20
C ALA A 17 32.16 -9.07 -13.26
N GLU A 18 33.25 -8.42 -13.66
CA GLU A 18 34.44 -8.26 -12.79
C GLU A 18 34.10 -7.38 -11.56
N ILE A 19 33.34 -6.28 -11.74
CA ILE A 19 32.86 -5.48 -10.60
C ILE A 19 32.07 -6.34 -9.59
N LEU A 20 31.18 -7.23 -10.07
CA LEU A 20 30.43 -8.13 -9.21
C LEU A 20 31.33 -9.15 -8.49
N LYS A 21 32.33 -9.73 -9.18
CA LYS A 21 33.31 -10.66 -8.60
C LYS A 21 34.17 -9.99 -7.51
N ASP A 22 34.47 -8.73 -7.68
CA ASP A 22 35.22 -7.91 -6.72
C ASP A 22 34.31 -7.45 -5.51
N GLY A 23 33.06 -7.89 -5.45
CA GLY A 23 32.09 -7.55 -4.38
C GLY A 23 31.41 -6.20 -4.56
N GLY A 24 31.49 -5.59 -5.74
CA GLY A 24 30.79 -4.36 -6.10
C GLY A 24 29.32 -4.58 -6.46
N ASN A 25 28.63 -3.46 -6.79
CA ASN A 25 27.22 -3.45 -7.14
C ASN A 25 27.01 -2.99 -8.59
N VAL A 26 26.21 -3.71 -9.35
CA VAL A 26 25.87 -3.40 -10.74
C VAL A 26 24.37 -3.35 -10.93
N ILE A 27 23.88 -2.29 -11.56
CA ILE A 27 22.48 -2.21 -12.01
C ILE A 27 22.37 -2.78 -13.41
N PHE A 28 21.39 -3.66 -13.63
CA PHE A 28 21.16 -4.34 -14.89
C PHE A 28 19.68 -4.45 -15.25
N PRO A 29 19.32 -4.46 -16.55
CA PRO A 29 17.95 -4.62 -17.02
C PRO A 29 17.46 -6.05 -16.80
N THR A 30 16.17 -6.19 -16.52
CA THR A 30 15.43 -7.46 -16.65
C THR A 30 14.13 -7.22 -17.42
N GLU A 31 13.43 -8.29 -17.78
CA GLU A 31 12.12 -8.15 -18.44
C GLU A 31 11.04 -7.59 -17.50
N THR A 32 11.28 -7.56 -16.18
CA THR A 32 10.32 -7.05 -15.17
C THR A 32 10.61 -5.62 -14.75
N VAL A 33 11.69 -5.40 -14.02
CA VAL A 33 12.21 -4.10 -13.58
C VAL A 33 13.75 -4.17 -13.56
N TYR A 34 14.44 -3.05 -13.56
CA TYR A 34 15.88 -3.02 -13.36
C TYR A 34 16.26 -3.52 -11.97
N GLY A 35 17.27 -4.39 -11.89
CA GLY A 35 17.80 -4.97 -10.67
C GLY A 35 19.10 -4.32 -10.22
N LEU A 36 19.30 -4.12 -8.91
CA LEU A 36 20.59 -3.77 -8.31
C LEU A 36 21.26 -5.04 -7.81
N GLY A 37 22.24 -5.54 -8.54
CA GLY A 37 22.90 -6.82 -8.33
C GLY A 37 24.16 -6.76 -7.50
N ALA A 38 24.37 -7.81 -6.71
CA ALA A 38 25.62 -8.17 -6.05
C ALA A 38 25.74 -9.69 -5.95
N ASP A 39 26.94 -10.22 -5.65
CA ASP A 39 27.14 -11.62 -5.35
C ASP A 39 26.22 -12.10 -4.21
N ALA A 40 25.33 -13.03 -4.52
CA ALA A 40 24.34 -13.56 -3.57
C ALA A 40 24.96 -14.35 -2.41
N LEU A 41 26.19 -14.86 -2.60
CA LEU A 41 26.92 -15.69 -1.64
C LEU A 41 27.91 -14.87 -0.79
N ASN A 42 28.11 -13.59 -1.11
CA ASN A 42 28.99 -12.69 -0.37
C ASN A 42 28.17 -11.74 0.54
N PRO A 43 28.17 -11.95 1.88
CA PRO A 43 27.39 -11.15 2.81
C PRO A 43 27.76 -9.64 2.78
N GLU A 44 29.02 -9.27 2.52
CA GLU A 44 29.43 -7.87 2.46
C GLU A 44 28.93 -7.20 1.17
N ALA A 45 28.97 -7.88 0.03
CA ALA A 45 28.40 -7.39 -1.23
C ALA A 45 26.87 -7.18 -1.10
N VAL A 46 26.17 -8.08 -0.43
CA VAL A 46 24.73 -7.96 -0.14
C VAL A 46 24.43 -6.76 0.77
N LYS A 47 25.22 -6.51 1.82
CA LYS A 47 25.08 -5.33 2.68
C LYS A 47 25.21 -4.02 1.90
N ASN A 48 26.09 -3.98 0.90
CA ASN A 48 26.26 -2.82 0.04
C ASN A 48 24.99 -2.50 -0.78
N ILE A 49 24.18 -3.50 -1.18
CA ILE A 49 22.86 -3.28 -1.80
C ILE A 49 21.95 -2.46 -0.87
N PHE A 50 21.81 -2.87 0.40
CA PHE A 50 20.96 -2.18 1.37
C PHE A 50 21.45 -0.75 1.62
N LYS A 51 22.77 -0.56 1.72
CA LYS A 51 23.39 0.75 1.91
C LYS A 51 23.13 1.67 0.71
N ALA A 52 23.34 1.19 -0.52
CA ALA A 52 23.11 1.97 -1.75
C ALA A 52 21.65 2.43 -1.86
N LYS A 53 20.68 1.58 -1.50
CA LYS A 53 19.24 1.87 -1.54
C LYS A 53 18.72 2.72 -0.36
N GLY A 54 19.50 2.84 0.73
CA GLY A 54 18.97 3.37 1.98
C GLY A 54 17.83 2.51 2.56
N ARG A 55 17.94 1.17 2.44
CA ARG A 55 16.89 0.21 2.81
C ARG A 55 17.29 -0.56 4.07
N PRO A 56 16.36 -0.79 5.04
CA PRO A 56 16.58 -1.73 6.12
C PRO A 56 16.85 -3.16 5.60
N ALA A 57 17.73 -3.92 6.28
CA ALA A 57 18.10 -5.29 5.88
C ALA A 57 17.11 -6.35 6.42
N ASP A 58 15.85 -5.98 6.61
CA ASP A 58 14.78 -6.82 7.18
C ASP A 58 13.87 -7.48 6.14
N ASN A 59 14.29 -7.46 4.87
CA ASN A 59 13.45 -7.93 3.76
C ASN A 59 14.33 -8.70 2.75
N PRO A 60 14.03 -9.99 2.47
CA PRO A 60 14.89 -10.86 1.67
C PRO A 60 15.09 -10.34 0.23
N LEU A 61 16.16 -10.78 -0.39
CA LEU A 61 16.48 -10.48 -1.79
C LEU A 61 16.13 -11.67 -2.69
N ILE A 62 15.86 -11.41 -3.96
CA ILE A 62 15.68 -12.46 -4.97
C ILE A 62 17.04 -12.76 -5.60
N VAL A 63 17.41 -14.03 -5.59
CA VAL A 63 18.63 -14.53 -6.22
C VAL A 63 18.36 -14.87 -7.68
N HIS A 64 19.11 -14.26 -8.59
CA HIS A 64 19.00 -14.47 -10.03
C HIS A 64 20.04 -15.45 -10.51
N ILE A 65 19.65 -16.38 -11.37
CA ILE A 65 20.49 -17.42 -11.97
C ILE A 65 20.35 -17.39 -13.49
N SER A 66 21.35 -17.92 -14.22
CA SER A 66 21.32 -18.09 -15.68
C SER A 66 21.15 -19.55 -16.10
N SER A 67 21.30 -20.50 -15.18
CA SER A 67 21.09 -21.93 -15.44
C SER A 67 20.54 -22.66 -14.23
N LEU A 68 19.87 -23.81 -14.47
CA LEU A 68 19.36 -24.68 -13.40
C LEU A 68 20.50 -25.32 -12.59
N ASP A 69 21.71 -25.45 -13.14
CA ASP A 69 22.84 -25.97 -12.39
C ASP A 69 23.23 -25.10 -11.19
N MET A 70 23.03 -23.77 -11.28
CA MET A 70 23.27 -22.84 -10.18
C MET A 70 22.34 -23.06 -8.98
N LEU A 71 21.19 -23.75 -9.15
CA LEU A 71 20.30 -24.09 -8.04
C LEU A 71 20.96 -24.98 -6.98
N LYS A 72 21.94 -25.81 -7.37
CA LYS A 72 22.65 -26.73 -6.46
C LYS A 72 23.41 -26.00 -5.35
N ASP A 73 23.81 -24.76 -5.61
CA ASP A 73 24.53 -23.90 -4.66
C ASP A 73 23.59 -23.03 -3.80
N ILE A 74 22.30 -22.97 -4.14
CA ILE A 74 21.34 -22.04 -3.57
C ILE A 74 20.24 -22.75 -2.78
N ALA A 75 19.64 -23.81 -3.36
CA ALA A 75 18.53 -24.56 -2.80
C ALA A 75 18.96 -25.91 -2.27
N GLU A 76 18.50 -26.27 -1.08
CA GLU A 76 18.76 -27.58 -0.47
C GLU A 76 18.05 -28.70 -1.25
N GLU A 77 16.81 -28.40 -1.68
CA GLU A 77 15.95 -29.32 -2.41
C GLU A 77 15.08 -28.53 -3.40
N VAL A 78 14.82 -29.11 -4.57
CA VAL A 78 13.86 -28.60 -5.55
C VAL A 78 12.70 -29.60 -5.65
N PRO A 79 11.54 -29.31 -5.03
CA PRO A 79 10.37 -30.18 -5.08
C PRO A 79 9.85 -30.38 -6.52
N GLU A 80 9.13 -31.47 -6.78
CA GLU A 80 8.67 -31.81 -8.12
C GLU A 80 7.70 -30.76 -8.71
N ASN A 81 6.80 -30.21 -7.89
CA ASN A 81 5.93 -29.11 -8.28
C ASN A 81 6.72 -27.84 -8.67
N ALA A 82 7.83 -27.56 -7.98
CA ALA A 82 8.72 -26.46 -8.35
C ALA A 82 9.39 -26.72 -9.71
N LYS A 83 9.86 -27.94 -9.99
CA LYS A 83 10.44 -28.30 -11.30
C LYS A 83 9.44 -28.14 -12.44
N GLN A 84 8.18 -28.58 -12.23
CA GLN A 84 7.11 -28.40 -13.21
C GLN A 84 6.83 -26.94 -13.50
N LEU A 85 6.75 -26.12 -12.46
CA LEU A 85 6.50 -24.68 -12.59
C LEU A 85 7.66 -23.96 -13.28
N MET A 86 8.91 -24.25 -12.87
CA MET A 86 10.12 -23.74 -13.49
C MET A 86 10.22 -24.16 -14.96
N GLY A 87 9.88 -25.41 -15.30
CA GLY A 87 9.88 -25.93 -16.67
C GLY A 87 8.89 -25.20 -17.59
N LYS A 88 7.80 -24.63 -17.03
CA LYS A 88 6.80 -23.86 -17.81
C LYS A 88 7.14 -22.37 -17.91
N TYR A 89 7.72 -21.77 -16.86
CA TYR A 89 7.83 -20.31 -16.74
C TYR A 89 9.25 -19.79 -16.63
N TRP A 90 10.28 -20.62 -16.60
CA TRP A 90 11.68 -20.21 -16.64
C TRP A 90 12.34 -20.56 -17.99
N PRO A 91 13.14 -19.63 -18.52
CA PRO A 91 13.43 -18.26 -18.01
C PRO A 91 12.20 -17.33 -18.14
N GLY A 92 11.95 -16.48 -17.11
CA GLY A 92 10.79 -15.60 -17.12
C GLY A 92 10.45 -14.87 -15.82
N PRO A 93 9.27 -14.23 -15.77
CA PRO A 93 8.88 -13.32 -14.69
C PRO A 93 8.30 -14.06 -13.47
N LEU A 94 8.84 -15.24 -13.14
CA LEU A 94 8.44 -16.05 -12.00
C LEU A 94 9.60 -16.20 -11.01
N THR A 95 9.34 -15.94 -9.75
CA THR A 95 10.23 -16.21 -8.61
C THR A 95 9.65 -17.34 -7.77
N VAL A 96 10.46 -18.34 -7.45
CA VAL A 96 10.09 -19.46 -6.61
C VAL A 96 10.88 -19.40 -5.30
N ILE A 97 10.20 -19.54 -4.17
CA ILE A 97 10.83 -19.61 -2.85
C ILE A 97 11.03 -21.10 -2.52
N LEU A 98 12.27 -21.46 -2.13
CA LEU A 98 12.71 -22.81 -1.79
C LEU A 98 13.44 -22.80 -0.43
N LYS A 99 13.67 -23.98 0.16
CA LYS A 99 14.58 -24.12 1.29
C LYS A 99 16.01 -23.80 0.84
N LYS A 100 16.73 -22.93 1.56
CA LYS A 100 18.07 -22.49 1.18
C LYS A 100 19.15 -23.49 1.55
N CYS A 101 20.21 -23.58 0.73
CA CYS A 101 21.46 -24.20 1.12
C CYS A 101 22.20 -23.40 2.21
N LYS A 102 23.10 -24.07 2.93
CA LYS A 102 23.97 -23.43 3.94
C LYS A 102 24.89 -22.37 3.36
N ASN A 103 25.22 -22.43 2.07
CA ASN A 103 26.08 -21.49 1.38
C ASN A 103 25.43 -20.09 1.24
N VAL A 104 24.11 -20.01 1.22
CA VAL A 104 23.40 -18.73 1.11
C VAL A 104 23.43 -18.02 2.47
N PRO A 105 24.07 -16.84 2.57
CA PRO A 105 24.14 -16.12 3.84
C PRO A 105 22.77 -15.56 4.26
N TYR A 106 22.58 -15.39 5.57
CA TYR A 106 21.35 -14.85 6.13
C TYR A 106 21.10 -13.38 5.74
N GLU A 107 22.14 -12.65 5.37
CA GLU A 107 22.03 -11.29 4.82
C GLU A 107 21.22 -11.28 3.52
N THR A 108 21.36 -12.30 2.66
CA THR A 108 20.60 -12.45 1.42
C THR A 108 19.13 -12.78 1.70
N THR A 109 18.86 -13.58 2.73
CA THR A 109 17.52 -14.07 3.06
C THR A 109 16.83 -13.33 4.21
N ALA A 110 17.44 -12.25 4.74
CA ALA A 110 16.94 -11.50 5.90
C ALA A 110 16.64 -12.41 7.11
N GLY A 111 17.50 -13.40 7.36
CA GLY A 111 17.39 -14.33 8.49
C GLY A 111 16.45 -15.51 8.24
N LEU A 112 15.88 -15.68 7.04
CA LEU A 112 15.00 -16.78 6.72
C LEU A 112 15.79 -18.04 6.27
N ASP A 113 15.24 -19.22 6.54
CA ASP A 113 15.76 -20.51 6.06
C ASP A 113 15.27 -20.85 4.64
N THR A 114 14.71 -19.86 3.95
CA THR A 114 14.23 -19.96 2.57
C THR A 114 14.92 -18.93 1.70
N VAL A 115 15.04 -19.24 0.41
CA VAL A 115 15.62 -18.36 -0.61
C VAL A 115 14.66 -18.20 -1.79
N ALA A 116 14.47 -16.97 -2.25
CA ALA A 116 13.71 -16.65 -3.43
C ALA A 116 14.64 -16.68 -4.65
N VAL A 117 14.33 -17.49 -5.66
CA VAL A 117 15.17 -17.70 -6.85
C VAL A 117 14.38 -17.41 -8.11
N ARG A 118 15.05 -16.82 -9.10
CA ARG A 118 14.49 -16.52 -10.41
C ARG A 118 15.52 -16.70 -11.52
N MET A 119 15.08 -17.17 -12.68
CA MET A 119 15.86 -17.16 -13.91
C MET A 119 15.22 -16.16 -14.90
N PRO A 120 15.77 -14.95 -15.06
CA PRO A 120 15.20 -13.92 -15.94
C PRO A 120 15.30 -14.34 -17.40
N VAL A 121 14.40 -13.86 -18.27
CA VAL A 121 14.48 -14.11 -19.73
C VAL A 121 15.30 -13.04 -20.45
N ASN A 122 15.62 -11.92 -19.80
CA ASN A 122 16.40 -10.85 -20.41
C ASN A 122 17.82 -11.31 -20.73
N GLN A 123 18.25 -11.12 -21.98
CA GLN A 123 19.53 -11.61 -22.47
C GLN A 123 20.74 -10.93 -21.78
N VAL A 124 20.65 -9.63 -21.48
CA VAL A 124 21.69 -8.88 -20.78
C VAL A 124 21.88 -9.43 -19.36
N ALA A 125 20.77 -9.65 -18.64
CA ALA A 125 20.81 -10.24 -17.29
C ALA A 125 21.45 -11.64 -17.31
N ASN A 126 20.98 -12.52 -18.20
CA ASN A 126 21.54 -13.88 -18.32
C ASN A 126 23.03 -13.85 -18.65
N ARG A 127 23.44 -13.04 -19.63
CA ARG A 127 24.83 -12.94 -20.04
C ARG A 127 25.72 -12.39 -18.91
N LEU A 128 25.25 -11.41 -18.17
CA LEU A 128 25.97 -10.87 -17.01
C LEU A 128 26.17 -11.95 -15.93
N ILE A 129 25.11 -12.73 -15.60
CA ILE A 129 25.18 -13.81 -14.60
C ILE A 129 26.13 -14.92 -15.06
N GLU A 130 26.11 -15.30 -16.36
CA GLU A 130 27.05 -16.26 -16.95
C GLU A 130 28.53 -15.79 -16.84
N LEU A 131 28.79 -14.54 -17.21
CA LEU A 131 30.12 -13.95 -17.14
C LEU A 131 30.62 -13.79 -15.70
N ALA A 132 29.75 -13.47 -14.78
CA ALA A 132 30.04 -13.43 -13.35
C ALA A 132 30.34 -14.82 -12.78
N GLY A 133 29.70 -15.88 -13.32
CA GLY A 133 29.89 -17.26 -12.90
C GLY A 133 29.35 -17.56 -11.51
N MET A 134 28.44 -16.72 -10.98
CA MET A 134 27.86 -16.83 -9.64
C MET A 134 26.43 -16.33 -9.61
N PRO A 135 25.57 -16.76 -8.65
CA PRO A 135 24.22 -16.25 -8.48
C PRO A 135 24.24 -14.81 -7.99
N ILE A 136 23.32 -13.98 -8.50
CA ILE A 136 23.27 -12.54 -8.21
C ILE A 136 22.02 -12.22 -7.39
N ALA A 137 22.17 -11.72 -6.17
CA ALA A 137 21.07 -11.16 -5.38
C ALA A 137 20.71 -9.77 -5.93
N ALA A 138 19.45 -9.58 -6.32
CA ALA A 138 19.02 -8.30 -6.85
C ALA A 138 17.60 -7.91 -6.48
N PRO A 139 17.39 -6.88 -5.64
CA PRO A 139 16.15 -6.13 -5.54
C PRO A 139 16.01 -5.16 -6.72
N SER A 140 14.84 -4.49 -6.85
CA SER A 140 14.67 -3.38 -7.79
C SER A 140 15.68 -2.25 -7.56
N ALA A 141 16.13 -1.57 -8.62
CA ALA A 141 17.24 -0.60 -8.57
C ALA A 141 16.81 0.85 -8.24
N ASN A 142 15.81 1.04 -7.37
CA ASN A 142 15.34 2.34 -6.89
C ASN A 142 15.81 2.66 -5.47
N LEU A 143 15.75 3.93 -5.07
CA LEU A 143 15.79 4.31 -3.65
C LEU A 143 14.60 3.69 -2.91
N SER A 144 14.80 3.31 -1.65
CA SER A 144 13.76 2.66 -0.85
C SER A 144 12.47 3.47 -0.83
N GLY A 145 11.33 2.80 -1.07
CA GLY A 145 10.00 3.42 -1.07
C GLY A 145 9.54 3.99 -2.41
N LYS A 146 10.46 4.37 -3.34
CA LYS A 146 10.13 4.94 -4.65
C LYS A 146 9.61 3.89 -5.65
N PRO A 147 8.91 4.31 -6.74
CA PRO A 147 8.51 3.41 -7.83
C PRO A 147 9.70 2.69 -8.43
N SER A 148 9.55 1.38 -8.72
CA SER A 148 10.63 0.59 -9.32
C SER A 148 11.04 1.13 -10.69
N PRO A 149 12.33 1.10 -11.02
CA PRO A 149 12.83 1.62 -12.30
C PRO A 149 12.53 0.65 -13.44
N THR A 150 11.98 1.16 -14.52
CA THR A 150 11.62 0.41 -15.73
C THR A 150 12.44 0.83 -16.94
N THR A 151 13.26 1.88 -16.82
CA THR A 151 14.18 2.39 -17.82
C THR A 151 15.56 2.63 -17.22
N ALA A 152 16.61 2.67 -18.04
CA ALA A 152 17.96 3.02 -17.60
C ALA A 152 18.02 4.42 -16.97
N GLN A 153 17.27 5.39 -17.56
CA GLN A 153 17.21 6.77 -17.04
C GLN A 153 16.66 6.82 -15.60
N HIS A 154 15.66 6.00 -15.24
CA HIS A 154 15.17 5.90 -13.85
C HIS A 154 16.25 5.45 -12.87
N CYS A 155 17.13 4.54 -13.33
CA CYS A 155 18.26 4.08 -12.52
C CYS A 155 19.33 5.17 -12.36
N ILE A 156 19.62 5.90 -13.44
CA ILE A 156 20.55 7.03 -13.43
C ILE A 156 20.06 8.11 -12.46
N ASP A 157 18.79 8.49 -12.57
CA ASP A 157 18.16 9.52 -11.72
C ASP A 157 18.22 9.15 -10.21
N ASP A 158 18.06 7.87 -9.87
CA ASP A 158 18.00 7.43 -8.46
C ASP A 158 19.37 7.02 -7.89
N MET A 159 20.29 6.45 -8.70
CA MET A 159 21.40 5.64 -8.17
C MET A 159 22.79 6.06 -8.60
N VAL A 160 22.96 7.03 -9.51
CA VAL A 160 24.30 7.58 -9.82
C VAL A 160 24.94 8.12 -8.54
N GLY A 161 26.24 7.81 -8.36
CA GLY A 161 27.00 8.16 -7.16
C GLY A 161 26.81 7.20 -5.97
N ARG A 162 25.98 6.15 -6.11
CA ARG A 162 25.64 5.18 -5.06
C ARG A 162 26.04 3.74 -5.39
N VAL A 163 26.25 3.43 -6.68
CA VAL A 163 26.58 2.10 -7.21
C VAL A 163 27.81 2.18 -8.11
N ASP A 164 28.49 1.04 -8.33
CA ASP A 164 29.72 0.98 -9.08
C ASP A 164 29.47 1.09 -10.60
N ALA A 165 28.40 0.46 -11.11
CA ALA A 165 28.04 0.56 -12.51
C ALA A 165 26.52 0.45 -12.75
N ILE A 166 26.09 1.02 -13.89
CA ILE A 166 24.73 0.91 -14.44
C ILE A 166 24.86 0.46 -15.89
N ILE A 167 24.23 -0.66 -16.25
CA ILE A 167 24.13 -1.13 -17.63
C ILE A 167 22.89 -0.47 -18.26
N GLU A 168 23.11 0.34 -19.29
CA GLU A 168 22.06 1.03 -20.03
C GLU A 168 21.47 0.09 -21.09
N GLY A 169 20.39 -0.61 -20.72
CA GLY A 169 19.67 -1.52 -21.60
C GLY A 169 18.31 -0.97 -22.03
N GLU A 170 17.53 -1.83 -22.66
CA GLU A 170 16.17 -1.53 -23.11
C GLU A 170 15.19 -1.37 -21.93
N ASP A 171 14.04 -0.74 -22.19
CA ASP A 171 12.93 -0.63 -21.27
C ASP A 171 12.37 -2.01 -20.91
N CYS A 172 11.92 -2.17 -19.67
CA CYS A 172 11.42 -3.44 -19.16
C CYS A 172 10.10 -3.81 -19.81
N LYS A 173 9.99 -5.03 -20.33
CA LYS A 173 8.77 -5.52 -21.01
C LYS A 173 7.51 -5.48 -20.14
N TYR A 174 7.60 -5.94 -18.88
CA TYR A 174 6.44 -6.02 -17.98
C TYR A 174 6.27 -4.78 -17.11
N GLY A 175 7.33 -4.12 -16.72
CA GLY A 175 7.29 -2.89 -15.93
C GLY A 175 6.84 -3.05 -14.47
N VAL A 176 6.52 -4.26 -14.03
CA VAL A 176 6.28 -4.62 -12.62
C VAL A 176 7.12 -5.83 -12.24
N GLU A 177 7.38 -6.03 -10.95
CA GLU A 177 8.21 -7.12 -10.46
C GLU A 177 7.55 -8.49 -10.72
N SER A 178 8.37 -9.55 -10.70
CA SER A 178 7.98 -10.95 -10.88
C SER A 178 6.88 -11.41 -9.93
N THR A 179 6.08 -12.39 -10.35
CA THR A 179 5.26 -13.21 -9.47
C THR A 179 6.15 -13.92 -8.46
N VAL A 180 5.74 -14.03 -7.19
CA VAL A 180 6.50 -14.74 -6.14
C VAL A 180 5.60 -15.78 -5.50
N VAL A 181 5.97 -17.06 -5.66
CA VAL A 181 5.29 -18.22 -5.08
C VAL A 181 6.23 -18.97 -4.15
N ASP A 182 5.76 -19.33 -2.95
CA ASP A 182 6.48 -20.13 -1.97
C ASP A 182 6.12 -21.60 -2.15
N LEU A 183 7.13 -22.42 -2.43
CA LEU A 183 7.06 -23.88 -2.55
C LEU A 183 7.97 -24.58 -1.55
N SER A 184 8.44 -23.88 -0.51
CA SER A 184 9.28 -24.43 0.56
C SER A 184 8.51 -25.22 1.62
N GLY A 185 7.17 -25.05 1.67
CA GLY A 185 6.26 -25.71 2.58
C GLY A 185 5.39 -26.77 1.92
N GLU A 186 4.39 -27.28 2.66
CA GLU A 186 3.46 -28.31 2.17
C GLU A 186 2.45 -27.77 1.15
N ARG A 187 2.07 -26.49 1.26
CA ARG A 187 1.10 -25.82 0.38
C ARG A 187 1.76 -24.69 -0.39
N PRO A 188 1.44 -24.55 -1.68
CA PRO A 188 1.87 -23.38 -2.45
C PRO A 188 1.22 -22.10 -1.92
N ILE A 189 2.02 -21.02 -1.76
CA ILE A 189 1.53 -19.72 -1.30
C ILE A 189 1.98 -18.62 -2.26
N LEU A 190 1.04 -17.87 -2.84
CA LEU A 190 1.33 -16.68 -3.64
C LEU A 190 1.51 -15.46 -2.73
N TYR A 191 2.75 -14.94 -2.64
CA TYR A 191 3.06 -13.73 -1.87
C TYR A 191 2.98 -12.45 -2.67
N ARG A 192 3.21 -12.50 -3.97
CA ARG A 192 3.19 -11.31 -4.82
C ARG A 192 2.69 -11.64 -6.22
N PRO A 193 1.53 -11.08 -6.63
CA PRO A 193 1.06 -11.24 -8.00
C PRO A 193 1.99 -10.50 -8.98
N GLY A 194 2.15 -11.03 -10.18
CA GLY A 194 2.96 -10.50 -11.28
C GLY A 194 2.42 -10.92 -12.63
N ALA A 195 3.31 -11.00 -13.63
CA ALA A 195 2.92 -11.34 -15.00
C ALA A 195 2.48 -12.82 -15.16
N VAL A 196 2.93 -13.72 -14.30
CA VAL A 196 2.35 -15.06 -14.17
C VAL A 196 1.21 -14.95 -13.17
N THR A 197 0.00 -15.25 -13.59
CA THR A 197 -1.23 -15.05 -12.81
C THR A 197 -1.50 -16.17 -11.82
N LEU A 198 -2.42 -15.95 -10.88
CA LEU A 198 -2.85 -16.99 -9.93
C LEU A 198 -3.44 -18.20 -10.69
N GLU A 199 -4.29 -17.94 -11.66
CA GLU A 199 -4.94 -18.98 -12.46
C GLU A 199 -3.92 -19.84 -13.20
N GLU A 200 -2.86 -19.23 -13.75
CA GLU A 200 -1.75 -19.93 -14.41
C GLU A 200 -0.90 -20.76 -13.42
N LEU A 201 -0.76 -20.31 -12.17
CA LEU A 201 -0.11 -21.10 -11.10
C LEU A 201 -0.98 -22.29 -10.72
N GLU A 202 -2.30 -22.08 -10.56
CA GLU A 202 -3.26 -23.13 -10.19
C GLU A 202 -3.39 -24.22 -11.25
N GLU A 203 -3.20 -23.90 -12.54
CA GLU A 203 -3.14 -24.91 -13.62
C GLU A 203 -2.01 -25.94 -13.40
N VAL A 204 -0.91 -25.56 -12.74
CA VAL A 204 0.25 -26.43 -12.53
C VAL A 204 0.27 -27.02 -11.13
N LEU A 205 -0.11 -26.24 -10.12
CA LEU A 205 0.06 -26.56 -8.70
C LEU A 205 -1.23 -27.06 -8.04
N GLY A 206 -2.40 -26.90 -8.68
CA GLY A 206 -3.70 -27.04 -8.04
C GLY A 206 -4.02 -25.81 -7.18
N GLU A 207 -4.58 -26.01 -6.00
CA GLU A 207 -4.94 -24.93 -5.07
C GLU A 207 -3.71 -24.16 -4.59
N VAL A 208 -3.74 -22.83 -4.73
CA VAL A 208 -2.70 -21.90 -4.29
C VAL A 208 -3.27 -20.92 -3.28
N GLU A 209 -2.72 -20.91 -2.07
CA GLU A 209 -3.09 -19.92 -1.05
C GLU A 209 -2.57 -18.53 -1.43
N VAL A 210 -3.38 -17.47 -1.21
CA VAL A 210 -2.96 -16.09 -1.47
C VAL A 210 -2.70 -15.36 -0.16
N SER A 211 -1.47 -14.91 0.05
CA SER A 211 -1.04 -14.20 1.25
C SER A 211 -0.24 -12.94 0.89
N VAL A 212 -0.94 -11.88 0.52
CA VAL A 212 -0.32 -10.61 0.07
C VAL A 212 -0.09 -9.58 1.19
N SER A 213 -0.28 -9.96 2.45
CA SER A 213 -0.04 -9.14 3.64
C SER A 213 0.81 -9.89 4.68
N VAL A 214 1.55 -9.15 5.50
CA VAL A 214 2.35 -9.68 6.62
C VAL A 214 1.79 -9.12 7.91
N LYS A 215 1.71 -9.92 8.97
CA LYS A 215 1.38 -9.45 10.31
C LYS A 215 2.49 -8.55 10.85
N GLU A 216 2.16 -7.54 11.67
CA GLU A 216 3.10 -6.49 12.11
C GLU A 216 4.43 -6.98 12.71
N ASN A 217 4.49 -8.19 13.25
CA ASN A 217 5.67 -8.74 13.94
C ASN A 217 6.36 -9.89 13.16
N GLU A 218 6.01 -10.13 11.90
CA GLU A 218 6.61 -11.21 11.11
C GLU A 218 7.64 -10.64 10.10
N THR A 219 8.74 -11.37 9.89
CA THR A 219 9.66 -11.09 8.78
C THR A 219 8.96 -11.44 7.46
N PRO A 220 8.86 -10.51 6.50
CA PRO A 220 8.20 -10.78 5.24
C PRO A 220 8.98 -11.84 4.46
N LYS A 221 8.30 -12.85 3.94
CA LYS A 221 8.92 -13.90 3.12
C LYS A 221 9.17 -13.46 1.67
N SER A 222 8.65 -12.31 1.26
CA SER A 222 8.82 -11.75 -0.08
C SER A 222 9.04 -10.25 -0.03
N PRO A 223 9.86 -9.67 -0.95
CA PRO A 223 10.02 -8.22 -1.07
C PRO A 223 8.69 -7.52 -1.36
N GLY A 224 8.47 -6.35 -0.72
CA GLY A 224 7.31 -5.50 -0.99
C GLY A 224 6.09 -5.76 -0.12
N LEU A 225 6.17 -6.56 0.95
CA LEU A 225 5.01 -6.87 1.80
C LEU A 225 4.82 -5.95 3.02
N LYS A 226 5.88 -5.27 3.52
CA LYS A 226 5.88 -4.67 4.87
C LYS A 226 5.66 -3.15 4.95
N TYR A 227 6.03 -2.35 3.97
CA TYR A 227 6.02 -0.88 4.05
C TYR A 227 5.22 -0.24 2.90
N LYS A 228 4.93 1.08 3.00
CA LYS A 228 4.48 1.85 1.85
C LYS A 228 5.56 1.75 0.78
N HIS A 229 5.28 1.08 -0.31
CA HIS A 229 6.18 0.82 -1.42
C HIS A 229 5.66 1.45 -2.69
N TYR A 230 6.57 1.72 -3.63
CA TYR A 230 6.23 2.23 -4.97
C TYR A 230 5.61 3.63 -4.97
N ALA A 231 5.72 4.37 -3.86
CA ALA A 231 5.10 5.68 -3.75
C ALA A 231 5.95 6.74 -4.48
N PRO A 232 5.36 7.51 -5.39
CA PRO A 232 5.95 8.76 -5.87
C PRO A 232 6.00 9.78 -4.73
N ASN A 233 6.56 10.98 -5.00
CA ASN A 233 6.49 12.10 -4.06
C ASN A 233 5.05 12.62 -3.94
N ALA A 234 4.28 12.56 -5.05
CA ALA A 234 2.86 12.88 -5.07
C ALA A 234 2.04 11.93 -4.18
N ASN A 235 0.98 12.43 -3.56
CA ASN A 235 0.01 11.56 -2.88
C ASN A 235 -0.82 10.80 -3.91
N VAL A 236 -0.88 9.46 -3.82
CA VAL A 236 -1.71 8.64 -4.70
C VAL A 236 -2.98 8.24 -3.99
N VAL A 237 -4.14 8.42 -4.65
CA VAL A 237 -5.46 8.12 -4.10
C VAL A 237 -6.26 7.31 -5.12
N ILE A 238 -6.88 6.22 -4.69
CA ILE A 238 -7.75 5.39 -5.51
C ILE A 238 -9.18 5.95 -5.46
N LEU A 239 -9.81 6.10 -6.62
CA LEU A 239 -11.21 6.49 -6.73
C LEU A 239 -12.07 5.29 -7.13
N ALA A 240 -12.90 4.82 -6.21
CA ALA A 240 -13.87 3.75 -6.44
C ALA A 240 -15.23 4.35 -6.82
N GLY A 241 -15.65 4.16 -8.05
CA GLY A 241 -16.91 4.69 -8.59
C GLY A 241 -16.94 4.61 -10.11
N ASN A 242 -18.08 4.96 -10.71
CA ASN A 242 -18.16 5.07 -12.17
C ASN A 242 -17.47 6.35 -12.66
N TRP A 243 -17.24 6.46 -13.97
CA TRP A 243 -16.50 7.58 -14.54
C TRP A 243 -17.18 8.94 -14.32
N GLU A 244 -18.50 9.01 -14.36
CA GLU A 244 -19.25 10.26 -14.13
C GLU A 244 -19.01 10.79 -12.71
N GLN A 245 -18.99 9.90 -11.70
CA GLN A 245 -18.69 10.23 -10.32
C GLN A 245 -17.24 10.68 -10.14
N VAL A 246 -16.30 10.00 -10.79
CA VAL A 246 -14.88 10.39 -10.82
C VAL A 246 -14.70 11.78 -11.43
N GLU A 247 -15.31 12.03 -12.58
CA GLU A 247 -15.24 13.33 -13.25
C GLU A 247 -15.82 14.45 -12.40
N CYS A 248 -17.00 14.23 -11.80
CA CYS A 248 -17.64 15.18 -10.91
C CYS A 248 -16.76 15.48 -9.69
N PHE A 249 -16.21 14.45 -9.06
CA PHE A 249 -15.30 14.60 -7.91
C PHE A 249 -14.04 15.39 -8.27
N ILE A 250 -13.40 15.11 -9.40
CA ILE A 250 -12.20 15.81 -9.83
C ILE A 250 -12.52 17.29 -10.15
N LYS A 251 -13.61 17.55 -10.88
CA LYS A 251 -14.04 18.92 -11.22
C LYS A 251 -14.42 19.76 -10.00
N SER A 252 -14.79 19.15 -8.88
CA SER A 252 -15.07 19.85 -7.63
C SER A 252 -13.83 20.35 -6.89
N LYS A 253 -12.61 19.98 -7.32
CA LYS A 253 -11.36 20.42 -6.68
C LYS A 253 -11.02 21.85 -7.02
N ALA A 254 -10.51 22.59 -6.01
CA ALA A 254 -10.24 24.03 -6.14
C ALA A 254 -9.10 24.35 -7.12
N ASP A 255 -8.07 23.49 -7.20
CA ASP A 255 -6.92 23.68 -8.09
C ASP A 255 -6.62 22.38 -8.85
N LEU A 256 -6.93 22.38 -10.14
CA LEU A 256 -6.68 21.27 -11.03
C LEU A 256 -5.24 21.21 -11.54
N SER A 257 -4.47 22.28 -11.42
CA SER A 257 -3.10 22.35 -11.96
C SER A 257 -2.10 21.44 -11.24
N VAL A 258 -2.36 21.14 -9.97
CA VAL A 258 -1.55 20.25 -9.11
C VAL A 258 -2.09 18.83 -9.04
N ILE A 259 -3.14 18.52 -9.82
CA ILE A 259 -3.79 17.21 -9.88
C ILE A 259 -3.36 16.47 -11.13
N GLY A 260 -2.97 15.21 -10.95
CA GLY A 260 -2.77 14.23 -12.02
C GLY A 260 -3.76 13.08 -11.94
N MET A 261 -4.02 12.44 -13.06
CA MET A 261 -4.82 11.23 -13.14
C MET A 261 -4.12 10.16 -13.94
N LEU A 262 -4.09 8.94 -13.39
CA LEU A 262 -3.86 7.73 -14.16
C LEU A 262 -5.21 7.28 -14.72
N VAL A 263 -5.31 7.12 -16.03
CA VAL A 263 -6.56 6.79 -16.72
C VAL A 263 -6.36 5.62 -17.68
N PHE A 264 -7.43 5.14 -18.28
CA PHE A 264 -7.39 4.18 -19.37
C PHE A 264 -7.89 4.84 -20.67
N ASP A 265 -7.53 4.24 -21.82
CA ASP A 265 -7.85 4.81 -23.13
C ASP A 265 -9.35 4.96 -23.36
N GLU A 266 -10.17 4.15 -22.67
CA GLU A 266 -11.64 4.19 -22.75
C GLU A 266 -12.26 5.37 -21.99
N PHE A 267 -11.50 6.05 -21.13
CA PHE A 267 -12.02 7.15 -20.33
C PHE A 267 -11.82 8.51 -21.03
N PRO A 268 -12.84 9.38 -21.05
CA PRO A 268 -12.69 10.74 -21.55
C PRO A 268 -11.64 11.52 -20.76
N LYS A 269 -10.98 12.47 -21.40
CA LYS A 269 -10.09 13.41 -20.71
C LYS A 269 -10.89 14.43 -19.91
N ILE A 270 -10.35 14.83 -18.75
CA ILE A 270 -10.89 15.91 -17.94
C ILE A 270 -10.06 17.16 -18.23
N ASP A 271 -10.71 18.24 -18.71
CA ASP A 271 -10.03 19.48 -19.03
C ASP A 271 -9.37 20.09 -17.78
N GLY A 272 -8.15 20.60 -17.97
CA GLY A 272 -7.36 21.21 -16.89
C GLY A 272 -6.58 20.23 -16.01
N VAL A 273 -6.78 18.91 -16.18
CA VAL A 273 -6.09 17.87 -15.41
C VAL A 273 -5.01 17.17 -16.23
N LYS A 274 -3.85 16.91 -15.66
CA LYS A 274 -2.77 16.14 -16.29
C LYS A 274 -3.12 14.63 -16.24
N CYS A 275 -3.50 14.08 -17.40
CA CYS A 275 -3.85 12.66 -17.50
C CYS A 275 -2.73 11.87 -18.19
N ILE A 276 -2.35 10.71 -17.61
CA ILE A 276 -1.47 9.71 -18.24
C ILE A 276 -2.28 8.43 -18.42
N SER A 277 -2.38 7.95 -19.67
CA SER A 277 -3.06 6.69 -19.97
C SER A 277 -2.13 5.50 -19.67
N LEU A 278 -2.66 4.54 -18.93
CA LEU A 278 -2.04 3.23 -18.68
C LEU A 278 -2.31 2.24 -19.83
N GLY A 279 -3.00 2.65 -20.89
CA GLY A 279 -3.41 1.79 -22.01
C GLY A 279 -4.88 1.39 -21.91
N SER A 280 -5.27 0.34 -22.63
CA SER A 280 -6.66 -0.14 -22.67
C SER A 280 -7.02 -1.00 -21.46
N LEU A 281 -8.26 -0.87 -20.95
CA LEU A 281 -8.85 -1.78 -19.96
C LEU A 281 -8.90 -3.26 -20.43
N LYS A 282 -8.71 -3.50 -21.71
CA LYS A 282 -8.68 -4.86 -22.28
C LYS A 282 -7.30 -5.50 -22.22
N ASN A 283 -6.24 -4.71 -21.97
CA ASN A 283 -4.86 -5.19 -21.94
C ASN A 283 -4.14 -4.82 -20.62
N PRO A 284 -4.15 -5.69 -19.61
CA PRO A 284 -3.46 -5.43 -18.35
C PRO A 284 -1.94 -5.29 -18.48
N TYR A 285 -1.34 -5.85 -19.53
CA TYR A 285 0.13 -5.78 -19.72
C TYR A 285 0.60 -4.39 -20.12
N ASP A 286 -0.23 -3.59 -20.82
CA ASP A 286 0.06 -2.18 -21.07
C ASP A 286 0.10 -1.39 -19.76
N ALA A 287 -0.87 -1.64 -18.88
CA ALA A 287 -0.94 -0.99 -17.57
C ALA A 287 0.24 -1.40 -16.68
N MET A 288 0.62 -2.67 -16.68
CA MET A 288 1.83 -3.14 -16.00
C MET A 288 3.07 -2.38 -16.48
N HIS A 289 3.26 -2.34 -17.80
CA HIS A 289 4.43 -1.72 -18.42
C HIS A 289 4.55 -0.23 -18.07
N LYS A 290 3.42 0.50 -18.06
CA LYS A 290 3.38 1.95 -17.88
C LYS A 290 3.29 2.42 -16.44
N LEU A 291 2.84 1.60 -15.49
CA LEU A 291 2.45 2.05 -14.15
C LEU A 291 3.55 2.83 -13.43
N PHE A 292 4.74 2.25 -13.28
CA PHE A 292 5.83 2.91 -12.55
C PHE A 292 6.41 4.10 -13.31
N TRP A 293 6.48 4.00 -14.63
CA TRP A 293 6.85 5.14 -15.47
C TRP A 293 5.87 6.29 -15.28
N ALA A 294 4.57 6.04 -15.33
CA ALA A 294 3.54 7.05 -15.17
C ALA A 294 3.58 7.73 -13.80
N LEU A 295 3.80 6.97 -12.72
CA LEU A 295 3.97 7.54 -11.38
C LEU A 295 5.19 8.46 -11.29
N ARG A 296 6.33 8.08 -11.93
CA ARG A 296 7.53 8.94 -11.99
C ARG A 296 7.32 10.19 -12.83
N GLU A 297 6.61 10.08 -13.95
CA GLU A 297 6.28 11.24 -14.79
C GLU A 297 5.36 12.24 -14.08
N MET A 298 4.41 11.77 -13.26
CA MET A 298 3.62 12.67 -12.41
C MET A 298 4.49 13.49 -11.45
N ASP A 299 5.51 12.87 -10.84
CA ASP A 299 6.48 13.60 -10.00
C ASP A 299 7.27 14.64 -10.81
N LYS A 300 7.75 14.29 -12.01
CA LYS A 300 8.47 15.24 -12.89
C LYS A 300 7.62 16.41 -13.34
N MET A 301 6.30 16.19 -13.49
CA MET A 301 5.32 17.25 -13.82
C MET A 301 4.98 18.15 -12.63
N GLY A 302 5.50 17.88 -11.42
CA GLY A 302 5.23 18.63 -10.21
C GLY A 302 3.82 18.39 -9.64
N ILE A 303 3.19 17.27 -9.96
CA ILE A 303 1.88 16.90 -9.45
C ILE A 303 1.96 16.60 -7.95
N MET A 304 1.03 17.14 -7.18
CA MET A 304 0.94 16.92 -5.73
C MET A 304 0.03 15.74 -5.36
N THR A 305 -1.05 15.52 -6.13
CA THR A 305 -1.99 14.42 -5.91
C THR A 305 -2.29 13.71 -7.22
N VAL A 306 -2.08 12.40 -7.24
CA VAL A 306 -2.40 11.52 -8.36
C VAL A 306 -3.64 10.70 -8.01
N TYR A 307 -4.70 10.87 -8.76
CA TYR A 307 -5.88 10.01 -8.67
C TYR A 307 -5.81 8.88 -9.69
N ALA A 308 -6.26 7.70 -9.28
CA ALA A 308 -6.32 6.54 -10.15
C ALA A 308 -7.65 5.79 -9.95
N PRO A 309 -8.25 5.21 -11.00
CA PRO A 309 -9.46 4.44 -10.87
C PRO A 309 -9.20 3.14 -10.10
N GLU A 310 -10.24 2.62 -9.46
CA GLU A 310 -10.23 1.28 -8.89
C GLU A 310 -9.99 0.22 -9.99
N ILE A 311 -9.15 -0.77 -9.67
CA ILE A 311 -8.77 -1.85 -10.60
C ILE A 311 -9.29 -3.19 -10.05
N ALA A 312 -9.84 -4.02 -10.93
CA ALA A 312 -10.30 -5.36 -10.59
C ALA A 312 -9.15 -6.25 -10.09
N ASP A 313 -9.44 -7.11 -9.11
CA ASP A 313 -8.48 -8.08 -8.58
C ASP A 313 -8.68 -9.44 -9.27
N LYS A 314 -8.26 -9.54 -10.53
CA LYS A 314 -8.42 -10.76 -11.34
C LYS A 314 -7.36 -10.84 -12.43
N GLY A 315 -6.81 -12.02 -12.63
CA GLY A 315 -5.80 -12.31 -13.66
C GLY A 315 -4.59 -11.35 -13.51
N ALA A 316 -4.06 -10.92 -14.64
CA ALA A 316 -2.91 -10.01 -14.66
C ALA A 316 -3.21 -8.61 -14.07
N TRP A 317 -4.48 -8.20 -13.94
CA TRP A 317 -4.86 -6.96 -13.24
C TRP A 317 -4.50 -6.97 -11.76
N SER A 318 -4.44 -8.15 -11.11
CA SER A 318 -4.02 -8.27 -9.71
C SER A 318 -2.63 -7.71 -9.46
N ALA A 319 -1.72 -7.81 -10.45
CA ALA A 319 -0.38 -7.22 -10.34
C ALA A 319 -0.41 -5.70 -10.36
N VAL A 320 -1.17 -5.09 -11.27
CA VAL A 320 -1.34 -3.63 -11.37
C VAL A 320 -2.00 -3.10 -10.10
N ARG A 321 -3.12 -3.72 -9.68
CA ARG A 321 -3.84 -3.40 -8.45
C ARG A 321 -2.91 -3.42 -7.24
N ASN A 322 -2.16 -4.50 -7.04
CA ASN A 322 -1.26 -4.66 -5.91
C ASN A 322 -0.24 -3.51 -5.81
N ARG A 323 0.40 -3.10 -6.92
CA ARG A 323 1.40 -2.01 -6.94
C ARG A 323 0.76 -0.65 -6.73
N LEU A 324 -0.36 -0.39 -7.41
CA LEU A 324 -1.08 0.88 -7.32
C LEU A 324 -1.63 1.13 -5.91
N TYR A 325 -2.26 0.12 -5.30
CA TYR A 325 -2.80 0.24 -3.93
C TYR A 325 -1.69 0.41 -2.89
N ARG A 326 -0.52 -0.21 -3.10
CA ARG A 326 0.65 0.03 -2.23
C ARG A 326 1.24 1.42 -2.41
N ALA A 327 1.27 1.95 -3.64
CA ALA A 327 1.67 3.33 -3.89
C ALA A 327 0.72 4.32 -3.20
N ALA A 328 -0.59 4.02 -3.20
CA ALA A 328 -1.61 4.79 -2.51
C ALA A 328 -1.62 4.61 -0.98
N GLY A 329 -0.85 3.65 -0.43
CA GLY A 329 -0.96 3.29 0.99
C GLY A 329 -2.35 2.79 1.38
N ASN A 330 -3.09 2.21 0.43
CA ASN A 330 -4.49 1.78 0.52
C ASN A 330 -5.48 2.93 0.78
N GLU A 331 -5.13 4.16 0.40
CA GLU A 331 -6.05 5.30 0.45
C GLU A 331 -7.07 5.19 -0.69
N ILE A 332 -8.35 4.98 -0.34
CA ILE A 332 -9.45 4.79 -1.29
C ILE A 332 -10.58 5.75 -0.94
N ILE A 333 -11.03 6.52 -1.93
CA ILE A 333 -12.26 7.33 -1.84
C ILE A 333 -13.35 6.60 -2.61
N ASN A 334 -14.40 6.17 -1.90
CA ASN A 334 -15.54 5.52 -2.52
C ASN A 334 -16.60 6.53 -2.96
N LEU A 335 -16.65 6.79 -4.26
CA LEU A 335 -17.56 7.76 -4.87
C LEU A 335 -18.96 7.19 -5.16
N SER A 336 -19.10 5.86 -5.21
CA SER A 336 -20.40 5.21 -5.50
C SER A 336 -21.40 5.33 -4.36
N LYS A 337 -20.93 5.73 -3.19
CA LYS A 337 -21.75 5.87 -1.98
C LYS A 337 -22.20 7.31 -1.72
N GLY A 338 -22.18 8.24 -2.65
CA GLY A 338 -22.48 9.65 -2.36
C GLY A 338 -21.54 10.29 -1.32
N ASP A 339 -21.71 11.55 -0.96
CA ASP A 339 -20.99 12.12 0.19
C ASP A 339 -21.35 11.33 1.45
N ALA A 340 -20.31 10.96 2.23
CA ALA A 340 -20.53 10.25 3.47
C ALA A 340 -21.49 11.05 4.36
N LYS A 341 -22.55 10.40 4.88
CA LYS A 341 -23.50 11.06 5.77
C LYS A 341 -22.78 11.57 7.01
N LYS A 342 -22.78 12.86 7.23
CA LYS A 342 -22.07 13.51 8.33
C LYS A 342 -22.93 13.55 9.57
N VAL A 343 -22.50 12.86 10.63
CA VAL A 343 -23.20 12.79 11.92
C VAL A 343 -22.40 13.56 12.96
N LEU A 344 -22.99 14.61 13.52
CA LEU A 344 -22.36 15.42 14.55
C LEU A 344 -22.87 15.03 15.94
N PHE A 345 -22.01 14.56 16.81
CA PHE A 345 -22.31 14.22 18.20
C PHE A 345 -22.03 15.41 19.12
N VAL A 346 -23.03 15.81 19.96
CA VAL A 346 -22.89 17.01 20.79
C VAL A 346 -23.16 16.72 22.25
N CYS A 347 -22.23 17.16 23.13
CA CYS A 347 -22.42 17.19 24.59
C CYS A 347 -22.03 18.56 25.15
N THR A 348 -21.81 18.70 26.48
CA THR A 348 -21.42 19.98 27.10
C THR A 348 -20.00 20.39 26.70
N GLY A 349 -18.99 19.65 27.19
CA GLY A 349 -17.58 20.04 27.10
C GLY A 349 -16.77 19.38 25.99
N ASN A 350 -17.34 18.44 25.23
CA ASN A 350 -16.63 17.62 24.25
C ASN A 350 -15.38 16.90 24.82
N THR A 351 -15.42 16.51 26.08
CA THR A 351 -14.32 15.83 26.76
C THR A 351 -14.61 14.38 27.16
N CYS A 352 -15.90 13.97 27.17
CA CYS A 352 -16.32 12.65 27.64
C CYS A 352 -17.24 11.96 26.62
N ARG A 353 -18.54 12.25 26.68
CA ARG A 353 -19.62 11.54 25.93
C ARG A 353 -19.46 11.65 24.41
N SER A 354 -19.44 12.85 23.86
CA SER A 354 -19.43 13.03 22.41
C SER A 354 -18.14 12.57 21.72
N PRO A 355 -16.92 12.67 22.30
CA PRO A 355 -15.73 12.07 21.71
C PRO A 355 -15.77 10.54 21.71
N MET A 356 -16.30 9.90 22.75
CA MET A 356 -16.50 8.46 22.78
C MET A 356 -17.54 8.03 21.74
N ALA A 357 -18.65 8.76 21.62
CA ALA A 357 -19.71 8.50 20.64
C ALA A 357 -19.19 8.57 19.20
N GLU A 358 -18.45 9.63 18.85
CA GLU A 358 -17.81 9.80 17.54
C GLU A 358 -16.88 8.63 17.22
N ALA A 359 -16.02 8.26 18.15
CA ALA A 359 -15.02 7.23 17.95
C ALA A 359 -15.66 5.83 17.79
N ILE A 360 -16.70 5.52 18.58
CA ILE A 360 -17.51 4.30 18.45
C ILE A 360 -18.24 4.27 17.10
N PHE A 361 -18.87 5.37 16.71
CA PHE A 361 -19.61 5.47 15.45
C PHE A 361 -18.70 5.24 14.24
N ASN A 362 -17.53 5.91 14.20
CA ASN A 362 -16.58 5.76 13.11
C ASN A 362 -16.03 4.33 13.04
N LYS A 363 -15.82 3.66 14.18
CA LYS A 363 -15.44 2.24 14.22
C LYS A 363 -16.53 1.35 13.63
N ILE A 364 -17.79 1.50 14.08
CA ILE A 364 -18.91 0.71 13.60
C ILE A 364 -19.15 0.93 12.10
N CYS A 365 -19.09 2.19 11.64
CA CYS A 365 -19.21 2.51 10.21
C CYS A 365 -18.14 1.81 9.38
N LYS A 366 -16.89 1.77 9.86
CA LYS A 366 -15.79 1.07 9.21
C LYS A 366 -16.00 -0.44 9.16
N GLU A 367 -16.38 -1.04 10.28
CA GLU A 367 -16.58 -2.49 10.40
C GLU A 367 -17.80 -2.98 9.59
N LYS A 368 -18.91 -2.23 9.61
CA LYS A 368 -20.15 -2.56 8.88
C LYS A 368 -20.21 -1.97 7.46
N ASN A 369 -19.13 -1.31 6.99
CA ASN A 369 -19.03 -0.66 5.67
C ASN A 369 -20.17 0.35 5.39
N ILE A 370 -20.53 1.14 6.39
CA ILE A 370 -21.58 2.18 6.32
C ILE A 370 -20.93 3.48 5.81
N ASN A 371 -21.54 4.13 4.80
CA ASN A 371 -21.05 5.39 4.24
C ASN A 371 -21.45 6.59 5.09
N ALA A 372 -20.90 6.67 6.30
CA ALA A 372 -21.11 7.78 7.21
C ALA A 372 -19.84 8.08 8.00
N VAL A 373 -19.68 9.33 8.41
CA VAL A 373 -18.57 9.82 9.23
C VAL A 373 -19.11 10.61 10.42
N GLY A 374 -18.61 10.30 11.60
CA GLY A 374 -18.92 11.01 12.84
C GLY A 374 -17.90 12.11 13.13
N GLU A 375 -18.40 13.24 13.59
CA GLU A 375 -17.64 14.31 14.22
C GLU A 375 -18.23 14.62 15.59
N SER A 376 -17.50 15.31 16.48
CA SER A 376 -18.03 15.72 17.77
C SER A 376 -17.66 17.14 18.15
N ALA A 377 -18.55 17.79 18.91
CA ALA A 377 -18.35 19.12 19.47
C ALA A 377 -19.05 19.28 20.85
N GLY A 378 -18.71 20.35 21.54
CA GLY A 378 -19.37 20.73 22.78
C GLY A 378 -20.04 22.08 22.69
N VAL A 379 -21.14 22.29 23.43
CA VAL A 379 -21.78 23.61 23.52
C VAL A 379 -20.95 24.61 24.32
N TYR A 380 -20.06 24.13 25.18
CA TYR A 380 -19.14 24.92 26.02
C TYR A 380 -17.78 24.21 26.12
N ALA A 381 -17.14 23.92 24.98
CA ALA A 381 -15.81 23.35 24.94
C ALA A 381 -14.74 24.44 25.10
N ASP A 382 -13.68 24.16 25.84
CA ASP A 382 -12.63 25.12 26.21
C ASP A 382 -11.26 24.80 25.58
N GLY A 383 -11.18 23.81 24.69
CA GLY A 383 -9.93 23.37 24.07
C GLY A 383 -9.09 22.44 24.92
N SER A 384 -9.63 21.90 26.01
CA SER A 384 -8.96 20.91 26.83
C SER A 384 -8.87 19.54 26.15
N LEU A 385 -7.96 18.68 26.61
CA LEU A 385 -7.88 17.29 26.14
C LEU A 385 -9.11 16.49 26.61
N VAL A 386 -9.42 15.45 25.88
CA VAL A 386 -10.40 14.44 26.31
C VAL A 386 -10.01 13.90 27.68
N SER A 387 -11.01 13.65 28.55
CA SER A 387 -10.75 13.18 29.91
C SER A 387 -10.00 11.84 29.90
N THR A 388 -9.06 11.68 30.84
CA THR A 388 -8.24 10.46 30.94
C THR A 388 -9.12 9.21 31.10
N ASN A 389 -10.21 9.30 31.90
CA ASN A 389 -11.14 8.18 32.09
C ASN A 389 -11.92 7.83 30.82
N ALA A 390 -12.29 8.84 29.97
CA ALA A 390 -12.92 8.57 28.69
C ALA A 390 -11.97 7.87 27.73
N ALA A 391 -10.71 8.35 27.64
CA ALA A 391 -9.70 7.72 26.82
C ALA A 391 -9.37 6.29 27.29
N GLU A 392 -9.29 6.06 28.58
CA GLU A 392 -9.01 4.73 29.14
C GLU A 392 -10.20 3.77 28.95
N ALA A 393 -11.43 4.23 29.17
CA ALA A 393 -12.62 3.40 28.98
C ALA A 393 -12.75 2.86 27.56
N ILE A 394 -12.40 3.66 26.54
CA ILE A 394 -12.60 3.26 25.14
C ILE A 394 -11.47 2.40 24.57
N LYS A 395 -10.30 2.32 25.24
CA LYS A 395 -9.18 1.46 24.83
C LYS A 395 -9.53 -0.02 24.77
N GLU A 396 -10.47 -0.48 25.58
CA GLU A 396 -10.97 -1.86 25.54
C GLU A 396 -11.60 -2.23 24.18
N TYR A 397 -12.03 -1.24 23.43
CA TYR A 397 -12.52 -1.41 22.05
C TYR A 397 -11.43 -1.18 20.98
N ASN A 398 -10.14 -1.16 21.35
CA ASN A 398 -9.02 -0.85 20.48
C ASN A 398 -9.14 0.52 19.78
N ILE A 399 -9.61 1.54 20.54
CA ILE A 399 -9.74 2.91 20.08
C ILE A 399 -8.89 3.80 20.98
N ASP A 400 -8.09 4.68 20.40
CA ASP A 400 -7.31 5.69 21.12
C ASP A 400 -7.82 7.10 20.79
N ILE A 401 -8.27 7.82 21.83
CA ILE A 401 -8.71 9.21 21.76
C ILE A 401 -7.92 10.13 22.69
N SER A 402 -6.80 9.65 23.28
CA SER A 402 -6.07 10.34 24.33
C SER A 402 -5.51 11.71 23.92
N ASN A 403 -5.20 11.90 22.63
CA ASN A 403 -4.64 13.14 22.10
C ASN A 403 -5.70 14.07 21.47
N ARG A 404 -7.00 13.77 21.64
CA ARG A 404 -8.05 14.61 21.09
C ARG A 404 -8.26 15.85 21.94
N VAL A 405 -8.44 16.98 21.24
CA VAL A 405 -8.73 18.28 21.83
C VAL A 405 -10.22 18.58 21.64
N SER A 406 -10.87 19.03 22.68
CA SER A 406 -12.28 19.42 22.65
C SER A 406 -12.50 20.62 21.71
N LYS A 407 -13.63 20.59 20.98
CA LYS A 407 -14.00 21.61 19.99
C LYS A 407 -15.32 22.24 20.37
N ASN A 408 -15.37 23.57 20.36
CA ASN A 408 -16.62 24.27 20.53
C ASN A 408 -17.45 24.17 19.25
N ILE A 409 -18.77 24.00 19.42
CA ILE A 409 -19.69 23.94 18.27
C ILE A 409 -19.76 25.30 17.58
N ASN A 410 -19.86 25.31 16.26
CA ASN A 410 -20.00 26.52 15.45
C ASN A 410 -21.04 26.34 14.34
N LYS A 411 -21.39 27.44 13.66
CA LYS A 411 -22.41 27.45 12.63
C LYS A 411 -22.05 26.54 11.44
N ASP A 412 -20.79 26.51 11.03
CA ASP A 412 -20.34 25.69 9.90
C ASP A 412 -20.52 24.18 10.20
N MET A 413 -20.25 23.74 11.44
CA MET A 413 -20.50 22.35 11.85
C MET A 413 -21.99 21.98 11.80
N ILE A 414 -22.86 22.91 12.21
CA ILE A 414 -24.32 22.73 12.13
C ILE A 414 -24.76 22.64 10.66
N GLU A 415 -24.32 23.55 9.81
CA GLU A 415 -24.72 23.59 8.40
C GLU A 415 -24.24 22.37 7.62
N ASN A 416 -23.02 21.91 7.87
CA ASN A 416 -22.39 20.79 7.17
C ASN A 416 -22.81 19.41 7.66
N ALA A 417 -23.44 19.27 8.82
CA ALA A 417 -23.94 18.00 9.32
C ALA A 417 -25.29 17.61 8.67
N ASP A 418 -25.41 16.33 8.27
CA ASP A 418 -26.68 15.77 7.77
C ASP A 418 -27.58 15.30 8.92
N LEU A 419 -26.98 14.97 10.08
CA LEU A 419 -27.68 14.56 11.29
C LEU A 419 -26.88 15.06 12.51
N ILE A 420 -27.58 15.61 13.49
CA ILE A 420 -26.99 16.09 14.74
C ILE A 420 -27.61 15.33 15.90
N LEU A 421 -26.77 14.63 16.66
CA LEU A 421 -27.18 13.78 17.77
C LEU A 421 -26.63 14.32 19.10
N THR A 422 -27.53 14.80 19.95
CA THR A 422 -27.14 15.31 21.26
C THR A 422 -27.27 14.22 22.34
N MET A 423 -26.42 14.33 23.38
CA MET A 423 -26.37 13.36 24.49
C MET A 423 -27.58 13.46 25.42
N SER A 424 -28.30 14.58 25.40
CA SER A 424 -29.47 14.82 26.23
C SER A 424 -30.38 15.89 25.64
N ALA A 425 -31.62 15.95 26.14
CA ALA A 425 -32.59 16.96 25.78
C ALA A 425 -32.12 18.41 26.08
N SER A 426 -31.33 18.61 27.15
CA SER A 426 -30.77 19.93 27.46
C SER A 426 -29.78 20.43 26.42
N HIS A 427 -28.95 19.54 25.84
CA HIS A 427 -28.08 19.92 24.74
C HIS A 427 -28.85 20.26 23.47
N LYS A 428 -29.90 19.52 23.14
CA LYS A 428 -30.80 19.81 22.02
C LYS A 428 -31.44 21.20 22.18
N MET A 429 -31.99 21.51 23.37
CA MET A 429 -32.52 22.84 23.65
C MET A 429 -31.48 23.95 23.51
N ALA A 430 -30.23 23.74 23.97
CA ALA A 430 -29.16 24.69 23.86
C ALA A 430 -28.80 24.96 22.37
N LEU A 431 -28.77 23.92 21.53
CA LEU A 431 -28.54 24.10 20.10
C LEU A 431 -29.67 24.84 19.40
N ASN A 432 -30.92 24.47 19.66
CA ASN A 432 -32.09 25.14 19.08
C ASN A 432 -32.14 26.62 19.48
N TYR A 433 -31.77 26.94 20.72
CA TYR A 433 -31.71 28.32 21.18
C TYR A 433 -30.60 29.12 20.46
N ALA A 434 -29.41 28.53 20.26
CA ALA A 434 -28.25 29.21 19.70
C ALA A 434 -28.29 29.33 18.17
N PHE A 435 -28.83 28.32 17.48
CA PHE A 435 -28.74 28.18 16.02
C PHE A 435 -30.10 28.09 15.31
N GLY A 436 -31.19 28.06 16.05
CA GLY A 436 -32.56 27.86 15.55
C GLY A 436 -33.02 26.41 15.53
N ASP A 437 -34.32 26.21 15.47
CA ASP A 437 -34.89 24.87 15.32
C ASP A 437 -34.54 24.23 13.98
N SER A 438 -34.17 22.95 14.01
CA SER A 438 -33.83 22.20 12.81
C SER A 438 -34.33 20.76 12.91
N ASP A 439 -34.83 20.24 11.80
CA ASP A 439 -35.34 18.88 11.63
C ASP A 439 -34.23 17.81 11.58
N LYS A 440 -32.99 18.21 11.64
CA LYS A 440 -31.82 17.31 11.72
C LYS A 440 -31.23 17.20 13.13
N ILE A 441 -31.79 17.89 14.15
CA ILE A 441 -31.34 17.85 15.55
C ILE A 441 -32.22 16.94 16.39
N TYR A 442 -31.63 15.86 16.90
CA TYR A 442 -32.28 14.91 17.78
C TYR A 442 -31.43 14.64 19.02
N THR A 443 -32.00 14.12 20.11
CA THR A 443 -31.19 13.36 21.06
C THR A 443 -30.91 11.97 20.44
N ILE A 444 -29.82 11.30 20.89
CA ILE A 444 -29.56 9.92 20.43
C ILE A 444 -30.78 9.04 20.74
N ALA A 445 -31.36 9.18 21.93
CA ALA A 445 -32.55 8.43 22.36
C ALA A 445 -33.76 8.65 21.44
N GLU A 446 -34.11 9.92 21.15
CA GLU A 446 -35.22 10.24 20.22
C GLU A 446 -34.96 9.61 18.84
N PHE A 447 -33.75 9.69 18.32
CA PHE A 447 -33.41 9.19 16.96
C PHE A 447 -33.61 7.67 16.88
N ILE A 448 -33.22 6.93 17.92
CA ILE A 448 -33.40 5.47 17.96
C ILE A 448 -34.79 5.01 18.43
N GLY A 449 -35.66 5.92 18.94
CA GLY A 449 -36.98 5.64 19.43
C GLY A 449 -37.02 5.21 20.91
N GLU A 450 -36.05 5.67 21.70
CA GLU A 450 -35.91 5.45 23.14
C GLU A 450 -36.13 6.78 23.92
N ASN A 451 -36.26 6.69 25.23
CA ASN A 451 -36.57 7.86 26.07
C ASN A 451 -35.46 8.19 27.10
N GLN A 452 -34.36 7.44 27.10
CA GLN A 452 -33.32 7.58 28.11
C GLN A 452 -32.12 8.36 27.54
N ASP A 453 -31.84 9.54 28.11
CA ASP A 453 -30.65 10.33 27.80
C ASP A 453 -29.33 9.58 28.17
N VAL A 454 -28.25 9.92 27.54
CA VAL A 454 -26.92 9.40 27.86
C VAL A 454 -26.44 9.99 29.19
N ALA A 455 -26.25 9.13 30.20
CA ALA A 455 -25.76 9.54 31.52
C ALA A 455 -24.44 10.27 31.45
N ASP A 456 -24.24 11.31 32.29
CA ASP A 456 -23.00 12.08 32.34
C ASP A 456 -21.98 11.44 33.29
N PRO A 457 -20.88 10.89 32.81
CA PRO A 457 -19.85 10.30 33.67
C PRO A 457 -18.86 11.34 34.24
N PHE A 458 -19.03 12.64 33.93
CA PHE A 458 -18.08 13.68 34.30
C PHE A 458 -17.88 13.73 35.83
N GLY A 459 -16.61 13.69 36.28
CA GLY A 459 -16.23 13.63 37.71
C GLY A 459 -16.39 12.27 38.36
N GLY A 460 -16.89 11.27 37.64
CA GLY A 460 -17.06 9.91 38.14
C GLY A 460 -15.82 9.03 38.03
N SER A 461 -15.97 7.79 38.49
CA SER A 461 -14.92 6.75 38.43
C SER A 461 -14.73 6.23 37.00
N LEU A 462 -13.65 5.48 36.77
CA LEU A 462 -13.44 4.79 35.49
C LEU A 462 -14.60 3.84 35.15
N GLU A 463 -15.23 3.23 36.16
CA GLU A 463 -16.38 2.35 35.97
C GLU A 463 -17.62 3.12 35.45
N ASP A 464 -17.84 4.33 35.91
CA ASP A 464 -18.95 5.19 35.41
C ASP A 464 -18.73 5.52 33.92
N TYR A 465 -17.45 5.74 33.50
CA TYR A 465 -17.11 5.95 32.10
C TYR A 465 -17.27 4.69 31.25
N LYS A 466 -16.98 3.50 31.77
CA LYS A 466 -17.22 2.23 31.10
C LYS A 466 -18.70 1.97 30.90
N ASN A 467 -19.52 2.21 31.93
CA ASN A 467 -20.98 2.10 31.84
C ASN A 467 -21.56 3.06 30.78
N CYS A 468 -21.09 4.30 30.74
CA CYS A 468 -21.45 5.28 29.72
C CYS A 468 -21.03 4.84 28.32
N ARG A 469 -19.82 4.32 28.15
CA ARG A 469 -19.30 3.76 26.90
C ARG A 469 -20.18 2.62 26.39
N ASP A 470 -20.53 1.66 27.24
CA ASP A 470 -21.31 0.49 26.85
C ASP A 470 -22.74 0.90 26.45
N MET A 471 -23.34 1.86 27.18
CA MET A 471 -24.58 2.49 26.78
C MET A 471 -24.47 3.16 25.41
N LEU A 472 -23.45 3.97 25.19
CA LEU A 472 -23.20 4.62 23.90
C LEU A 472 -23.00 3.60 22.79
N TYR A 473 -22.27 2.53 23.02
CA TYR A 473 -22.06 1.50 22.01
C TYR A 473 -23.39 0.89 21.54
N SER A 474 -24.23 0.48 22.48
CA SER A 474 -25.55 -0.08 22.18
C SER A 474 -26.45 0.89 21.41
N MET A 475 -26.47 2.16 21.83
CA MET A 475 -27.29 3.19 21.16
C MET A 475 -26.76 3.52 19.76
N ILE A 476 -25.43 3.61 19.59
CA ILE A 476 -24.79 3.96 18.31
C ILE A 476 -24.90 2.81 17.30
N GLU A 477 -24.91 1.54 17.72
CA GLU A 477 -25.25 0.44 16.81
C GLU A 477 -26.62 0.64 16.17
N LYS A 478 -27.63 1.02 16.96
CA LYS A 478 -28.97 1.31 16.45
C LYS A 478 -29.02 2.56 15.58
N VAL A 479 -28.21 3.58 15.88
CA VAL A 479 -28.03 4.75 15.00
C VAL A 479 -27.48 4.31 13.65
N ALA A 480 -26.43 3.50 13.65
CA ALA A 480 -25.77 3.01 12.44
C ALA A 480 -26.68 2.14 11.55
N GLU A 481 -27.64 1.42 12.14
CA GLU A 481 -28.65 0.64 11.41
C GLU A 481 -29.72 1.51 10.72
N LYS A 482 -29.93 2.75 11.18
CA LYS A 482 -30.91 3.70 10.62
C LYS A 482 -30.33 4.67 9.59
N ILE A 483 -29.00 4.67 9.41
CA ILE A 483 -28.28 5.55 8.49
C ILE A 483 -27.96 4.86 7.18
#